data_4c697622507c3c0ae10751efb3237185
#
_entry.id   4c697622507c3c0ae10751efb3237185
#
_cell.length_a   1.000
_cell.length_b   1.000
_cell.length_c   1.000
_cell.angle_alpha   90.00
_cell.angle_beta   90.00
_cell.angle_gamma   90.00
#
_symmetry.space_group_name_H-M   'P 1'
#
loop_
_entity.id
_entity.type
_entity.pdbx_description
1 polymer ?
#
loop_
_entity_poly.entity_id
_entity_poly.type
_entity_poly.pdbx_seq_one_letter_code
_entity_poly.pdbx_strand_id
1 'polypeptide(L)'
;CNNREYENAYNLLSNSYKTRYCNNIDTFKTYVDSVFETKKIYNIQNFSNINNAYIYRVRLLDDILANGTTDEYVYTEEKYVIKEEDGILKISLNGYCGSEDLNIEVEDEYMQIKILKKDVEYDNSTYTLEIKNKTSYYIVLADSTTHDEIMLKLPNDQRAAKYMTDSNFVILPNSTTTRE
;
A
#
# COMPACT_ATOMS: atom_id res chain seq x y z
N CYS A 1 12.02 -15.32 9.45
CA CYS A 1 11.22 -16.07 8.45
C CYS A 1 11.86 -17.38 8.03
N ASN A 2 13.16 -17.44 7.74
CA ASN A 2 13.85 -18.71 7.40
C ASN A 2 13.58 -19.87 8.40
N ASN A 3 13.41 -19.56 9.68
CA ASN A 3 13.15 -20.55 10.74
C ASN A 3 11.66 -20.82 10.97
N ARG A 4 10.77 -20.24 10.17
CA ARG A 4 9.31 -20.37 10.31
C ARG A 4 8.74 -19.90 11.66
N GLU A 5 9.42 -18.96 12.33
CA GLU A 5 8.96 -18.34 13.58
C GLU A 5 7.90 -17.26 13.29
N TYR A 6 6.75 -17.70 12.77
CA TYR A 6 5.71 -16.80 12.25
C TYR A 6 5.15 -15.85 13.30
N GLU A 7 4.89 -16.34 14.52
CA GLU A 7 4.31 -15.53 15.60
C GLU A 7 5.26 -14.40 16.00
N ASN A 8 6.54 -14.73 16.19
CA ASN A 8 7.56 -13.73 16.53
C ASN A 8 7.67 -12.68 15.43
N ALA A 9 7.72 -13.10 14.16
CA ALA A 9 7.81 -12.20 13.03
C ALA A 9 6.53 -11.34 12.88
N TYR A 10 5.34 -11.93 13.04
CA TYR A 10 4.07 -11.21 12.99
C TYR A 10 3.96 -10.16 14.10
N ASN A 11 4.45 -10.47 15.30
CA ASN A 11 4.43 -9.53 16.43
C ASN A 11 5.38 -8.33 16.23
N LEU A 12 6.37 -8.44 15.36
CA LEU A 12 7.23 -7.31 14.97
C LEU A 12 6.59 -6.38 13.96
N LEU A 13 5.53 -6.80 13.25
CA LEU A 13 4.84 -5.94 12.30
C LEU A 13 4.14 -4.78 12.99
N SER A 14 4.11 -3.62 12.32
CA SER A 14 3.35 -2.46 12.78
C SER A 14 1.85 -2.74 12.78
N ASN A 15 1.11 -2.10 13.68
CA ASN A 15 -0.33 -2.29 13.78
C ASN A 15 -1.06 -1.78 12.52
N SER A 16 -0.60 -0.65 11.97
CA SER A 16 -1.16 -0.11 10.73
C SER A 16 -0.94 -1.04 9.54
N TYR A 17 0.25 -1.65 9.42
CA TYR A 17 0.54 -2.63 8.38
C TYR A 17 -0.34 -3.89 8.53
N LYS A 18 -0.48 -4.41 9.75
CA LYS A 18 -1.37 -5.55 10.02
C LYS A 18 -2.79 -5.26 9.57
N THR A 19 -3.34 -4.12 9.97
CA THR A 19 -4.71 -3.72 9.63
C THR A 19 -4.91 -3.63 8.12
N ARG A 20 -3.93 -3.15 7.38
CA ARG A 20 -4.04 -2.94 5.92
C ARG A 20 -3.83 -4.23 5.11
N TYR A 21 -2.80 -5.03 5.46
CA TYR A 21 -2.31 -6.11 4.59
C TYR A 21 -2.36 -7.50 5.22
N CYS A 22 -2.32 -7.61 6.55
CA CYS A 22 -2.18 -8.88 7.24
C CYS A 22 -3.02 -8.91 8.52
N ASN A 23 -4.34 -8.79 8.39
CA ASN A 23 -5.26 -8.68 9.52
C ASN A 23 -5.27 -9.91 10.45
N ASN A 24 -4.65 -11.01 10.06
CA ASN A 24 -4.45 -12.20 10.89
C ASN A 24 -3.13 -12.91 10.54
N ILE A 25 -2.70 -13.78 11.43
CA ILE A 25 -1.43 -14.50 11.29
C ILE A 25 -1.42 -15.47 10.11
N ASP A 26 -2.56 -16.02 9.71
CA ASP A 26 -2.60 -17.00 8.62
C ASP A 26 -2.36 -16.34 7.26
N THR A 27 -2.86 -15.12 7.07
CA THR A 27 -2.52 -14.28 5.90
C THR A 27 -1.02 -14.01 5.86
N PHE A 28 -0.42 -13.69 7.01
CA PHE A 28 1.03 -13.46 7.09
C PHE A 28 1.84 -14.73 6.82
N LYS A 29 1.42 -15.89 7.34
CA LYS A 29 2.06 -17.19 7.04
C LYS A 29 2.08 -17.47 5.55
N THR A 30 0.94 -17.29 4.88
CA THR A 30 0.84 -17.49 3.42
C THR A 30 1.84 -16.61 2.67
N TYR A 31 1.95 -15.33 3.05
CA TYR A 31 2.94 -14.43 2.48
C TYR A 31 4.38 -14.91 2.74
N VAL A 32 4.71 -15.23 3.99
CA VAL A 32 6.06 -15.71 4.34
C VAL A 32 6.41 -16.99 3.59
N ASP A 33 5.47 -17.93 3.47
CA ASP A 33 5.71 -19.20 2.79
C ASP A 33 5.97 -19.00 1.29
N SER A 34 5.29 -18.03 0.66
CA SER A 34 5.53 -17.70 -0.75
C SER A 34 6.89 -17.03 -0.99
N VAL A 35 7.31 -16.14 -0.09
CA VAL A 35 8.60 -15.42 -0.22
C VAL A 35 9.79 -16.29 0.20
N PHE A 36 9.61 -17.12 1.23
CA PHE A 36 10.64 -17.97 1.82
C PHE A 36 10.41 -19.47 1.51
N GLU A 37 9.95 -19.78 0.31
CA GLU A 37 9.83 -21.16 -0.17
C GLU A 37 11.17 -21.89 -0.06
N THR A 38 12.26 -21.18 -0.38
CA THR A 38 13.63 -21.60 -0.19
C THR A 38 14.31 -20.77 0.90
N LYS A 39 15.40 -21.28 1.46
CA LYS A 39 16.19 -20.50 2.42
C LYS A 39 16.81 -19.27 1.74
N LYS A 40 16.61 -18.10 2.32
CA LYS A 40 17.12 -16.82 1.81
C LYS A 40 18.30 -16.32 2.64
N ILE A 41 19.27 -15.73 1.97
CA ILE A 41 20.22 -14.79 2.55
C ILE A 41 19.75 -13.37 2.25
N TYR A 42 20.26 -12.39 2.98
CA TYR A 42 19.81 -11.01 2.81
C TYR A 42 20.96 -10.02 2.85
N ASN A 43 20.76 -8.90 2.16
CA ASN A 43 21.56 -7.70 2.27
C ASN A 43 20.66 -6.54 2.64
N ILE A 44 21.06 -5.75 3.65
CA ILE A 44 20.30 -4.61 4.14
C ILE A 44 21.13 -3.35 3.97
N GLN A 45 20.52 -2.32 3.40
CA GLN A 45 21.09 -0.98 3.26
C GLN A 45 20.14 0.05 3.84
N ASN A 46 20.66 1.00 4.63
CA ASN A 46 19.90 2.19 4.99
C ASN A 46 19.64 2.98 3.71
N PHE A 47 18.38 3.32 3.46
CA PHE A 47 17.96 3.93 2.21
C PHE A 47 17.50 5.37 2.40
N SER A 48 16.67 5.64 3.41
CA SER A 48 16.10 6.97 3.66
C SER A 48 15.52 7.08 5.08
N ASN A 49 15.24 8.31 5.50
CA ASN A 49 14.47 8.62 6.71
C ASN A 49 13.34 9.59 6.33
N ILE A 50 12.11 9.23 6.67
CA ILE A 50 10.93 10.06 6.42
C ILE A 50 10.06 10.05 7.68
N ASN A 51 9.72 11.23 8.21
CA ASN A 51 8.78 11.40 9.34
C ASN A 51 9.03 10.44 10.51
N ASN A 52 10.25 10.38 11.02
CA ASN A 52 10.69 9.49 12.11
C ASN A 52 10.60 7.97 11.78
N ALA A 53 10.47 7.62 10.52
CA ALA A 53 10.58 6.24 10.05
C ALA A 53 11.90 6.02 9.32
N TYR A 54 12.57 4.92 9.61
CA TYR A 54 13.79 4.50 8.92
C TYR A 54 13.42 3.53 7.81
N ILE A 55 13.85 3.81 6.60
CA ILE A 55 13.57 2.98 5.43
C ILE A 55 14.82 2.23 5.04
N TYR A 56 14.71 0.92 4.99
CA TYR A 56 15.77 0.02 4.59
C TYR A 56 15.43 -0.67 3.28
N ARG A 57 16.41 -0.70 2.39
CA ARG A 57 16.37 -1.55 1.21
C ARG A 57 16.86 -2.93 1.62
N VAL A 58 16.05 -3.94 1.42
CA VAL A 58 16.35 -5.33 1.73
C VAL A 58 16.35 -6.14 0.45
N ARG A 59 17.48 -6.76 0.13
CA ARG A 59 17.60 -7.70 -0.97
C ARG A 59 17.60 -9.10 -0.41
N LEU A 60 16.69 -9.93 -0.89
CA LEU A 60 16.58 -11.34 -0.55
C LEU A 60 17.10 -12.17 -1.72
N LEU A 61 18.02 -13.07 -1.43
CA LEU A 61 18.64 -13.96 -2.40
C LEU A 61 18.50 -15.41 -1.92
N ASP A 62 18.46 -16.34 -2.84
CA ASP A 62 18.52 -17.75 -2.48
C ASP A 62 19.89 -18.10 -1.86
N ASP A 63 19.85 -18.84 -0.76
CA ASP A 63 21.07 -19.39 -0.15
C ASP A 63 21.57 -20.55 -1.01
N ILE A 64 22.52 -20.28 -1.90
CA ILE A 64 23.07 -21.26 -2.84
C ILE A 64 23.67 -22.47 -2.12
N LEU A 65 24.25 -22.26 -0.94
CA LEU A 65 24.84 -23.35 -0.15
C LEU A 65 23.77 -24.28 0.44
N ALA A 66 22.58 -23.76 0.74
CA ALA A 66 21.49 -24.53 1.29
C ALA A 66 20.56 -25.13 0.21
N ASN A 67 20.38 -24.43 -0.92
CA ASN A 67 19.37 -24.75 -1.93
C ASN A 67 19.96 -25.33 -3.23
N GLY A 68 21.28 -25.28 -3.39
CA GLY A 68 21.98 -25.61 -4.64
C GLY A 68 22.09 -24.41 -5.58
N THR A 69 22.83 -24.58 -6.67
CA THR A 69 23.05 -23.51 -7.66
C THR A 69 21.84 -23.38 -8.59
N THR A 70 21.46 -22.15 -8.89
CA THR A 70 20.60 -21.81 -10.01
C THR A 70 21.44 -21.16 -11.12
N ASP A 71 21.03 -21.30 -12.37
CA ASP A 71 21.76 -20.75 -13.53
C ASP A 71 21.71 -19.21 -13.57
N GLU A 72 20.85 -18.59 -12.78
CA GLU A 72 20.69 -17.14 -12.72
C GLU A 72 20.77 -16.61 -11.28
N TYR A 73 21.49 -15.48 -11.14
CA TYR A 73 21.54 -14.75 -9.89
C TYR A 73 20.28 -13.86 -9.76
N VAL A 74 19.25 -14.40 -9.15
CA VAL A 74 17.97 -13.71 -8.94
C VAL A 74 17.88 -13.18 -7.51
N TYR A 75 17.50 -11.94 -7.34
CA TYR A 75 17.17 -11.36 -6.04
C TYR A 75 15.83 -10.63 -6.09
N THR A 76 15.15 -10.60 -4.96
CA THR A 76 13.99 -9.75 -4.74
C THR A 76 14.44 -8.55 -3.90
N GLU A 77 14.04 -7.35 -4.30
CA GLU A 77 14.33 -6.12 -3.55
C GLU A 77 13.03 -5.56 -2.97
N GLU A 78 13.02 -5.34 -1.66
CA GLU A 78 11.90 -4.77 -0.94
C GLU A 78 12.36 -3.59 -0.07
N LYS A 79 11.43 -2.72 0.28
CA LYS A 79 11.65 -1.64 1.24
C LYS A 79 10.96 -1.99 2.55
N TYR A 80 11.74 -2.06 3.62
CA TYR A 80 11.23 -2.25 4.97
C TYR A 80 11.27 -0.92 5.71
N VAL A 81 10.14 -0.56 6.31
CA VAL A 81 10.01 0.65 7.12
C VAL A 81 10.05 0.25 8.58
N ILE A 82 10.95 0.85 9.34
CA ILE A 82 11.05 0.67 10.79
C ILE A 82 10.61 1.97 11.47
N LYS A 83 9.62 1.85 12.32
CA LYS A 83 9.03 2.97 13.06
C LYS A 83 8.78 2.57 14.51
N GLU A 84 8.88 3.53 15.42
CA GLU A 84 8.52 3.32 16.82
C GLU A 84 6.99 3.42 16.98
N GLU A 85 6.40 2.40 17.59
CA GLU A 85 5.01 2.38 18.06
C GLU A 85 5.01 1.98 19.55
N ASP A 86 4.50 2.84 20.40
CA ASP A 86 4.41 2.62 21.86
C ASP A 86 5.77 2.27 22.51
N GLY A 87 6.84 2.92 22.08
CA GLY A 87 8.19 2.70 22.59
C GLY A 87 8.88 1.43 22.05
N ILE A 88 8.26 0.74 21.09
CA ILE A 88 8.78 -0.49 20.48
C ILE A 88 8.98 -0.27 18.99
N LEU A 89 10.15 -0.70 18.47
CA LEU A 89 10.39 -0.67 17.03
C LEU A 89 9.55 -1.72 16.32
N LYS A 90 8.79 -1.29 15.34
CA LYS A 90 7.92 -2.11 14.50
C LYS A 90 8.33 -2.02 13.04
N ILE A 91 7.99 -3.05 12.28
CA ILE A 91 8.35 -3.19 10.88
C ILE A 91 7.08 -3.15 10.02
N SER A 92 7.15 -2.40 8.93
CA SER A 92 6.20 -2.50 7.83
C SER A 92 6.96 -2.94 6.57
N LEU A 93 6.34 -3.80 5.78
CA LEU A 93 6.91 -4.30 4.53
C LEU A 93 6.47 -3.42 3.36
N ASN A 94 7.05 -3.65 2.18
CA ASN A 94 6.68 -3.02 0.91
C ASN A 94 6.70 -1.47 0.93
N GLY A 95 7.54 -0.88 1.80
CA GLY A 95 7.64 0.58 1.90
C GLY A 95 6.46 1.27 2.59
N TYR A 96 5.55 0.53 3.21
CA TYR A 96 4.37 1.12 3.86
C TYR A 96 4.74 1.92 5.10
N CYS A 97 4.46 3.23 5.06
CA CYS A 97 4.80 4.18 6.11
C CYS A 97 3.67 4.42 7.12
N GLY A 98 2.44 4.05 6.78
CA GLY A 98 1.28 4.20 7.65
C GLY A 98 0.05 4.74 6.94
N SER A 99 -0.99 5.04 7.69
CA SER A 99 -2.21 5.64 7.17
C SER A 99 -2.68 6.82 8.03
N GLU A 100 -3.47 7.67 7.41
CA GLU A 100 -4.05 8.87 7.99
C GLU A 100 -5.52 8.97 7.60
N ASP A 101 -6.41 9.13 8.58
CA ASP A 101 -7.82 9.41 8.36
C ASP A 101 -7.98 10.90 8.06
N LEU A 102 -8.48 11.24 6.89
CA LEU A 102 -8.57 12.63 6.44
C LEU A 102 -9.95 13.24 6.67
N ASN A 103 -11.01 12.49 6.41
CA ASN A 103 -12.40 12.94 6.54
C ASN A 103 -12.69 14.29 5.85
N ILE A 104 -12.11 14.49 4.67
CA ILE A 104 -12.33 15.69 3.84
C ILE A 104 -13.55 15.44 2.96
N GLU A 105 -14.46 16.39 2.95
CA GLU A 105 -15.72 16.30 2.20
C GLU A 105 -15.88 17.47 1.25
N VAL A 106 -16.32 17.19 0.03
CA VAL A 106 -16.76 18.17 -0.98
C VAL A 106 -18.10 17.71 -1.54
N GLU A 107 -19.02 18.64 -1.72
CA GLU A 107 -20.37 18.35 -2.17
C GLU A 107 -20.86 19.45 -3.11
N ASP A 108 -21.60 19.05 -4.15
CA ASP A 108 -22.39 19.92 -5.00
C ASP A 108 -23.82 19.39 -5.18
N GLU A 109 -24.56 19.90 -6.13
CA GLU A 109 -25.95 19.47 -6.39
C GLU A 109 -26.03 18.06 -6.98
N TYR A 110 -24.96 17.55 -7.60
CA TYR A 110 -24.94 16.28 -8.31
C TYR A 110 -24.27 15.16 -7.50
N MET A 111 -23.23 15.50 -6.75
CA MET A 111 -22.42 14.48 -6.12
C MET A 111 -21.80 14.97 -4.79
N GLN A 112 -21.46 14.00 -3.94
CA GLN A 112 -20.67 14.18 -2.72
C GLN A 112 -19.45 13.28 -2.81
N ILE A 113 -18.28 13.82 -2.53
CA ILE A 113 -17.02 13.07 -2.46
C ILE A 113 -16.43 13.25 -1.08
N LYS A 114 -16.12 12.14 -0.41
CA LYS A 114 -15.36 12.12 0.84
C LYS A 114 -14.04 11.44 0.62
N ILE A 115 -12.95 12.09 1.03
CA ILE A 115 -11.66 11.45 1.14
C ILE A 115 -11.58 10.91 2.57
N LEU A 116 -11.72 9.60 2.71
CA LEU A 116 -11.79 8.94 4.01
C LEU A 116 -10.41 8.77 4.61
N LYS A 117 -9.46 8.33 3.80
CA LYS A 117 -8.18 7.82 4.27
C LYS A 117 -7.10 8.04 3.22
N LYS A 118 -5.88 8.23 3.69
CA LYS A 118 -4.66 8.22 2.89
C LYS A 118 -3.72 7.15 3.44
N ASP A 119 -3.38 6.16 2.64
CA ASP A 119 -2.30 5.22 2.90
C ASP A 119 -1.02 5.75 2.26
N VAL A 120 0.04 5.82 3.04
CA VAL A 120 1.34 6.38 2.63
C VAL A 120 2.34 5.25 2.47
N GLU A 121 2.89 5.14 1.27
CA GLU A 121 4.04 4.30 0.97
C GLU A 121 5.26 5.17 0.66
N TYR A 122 6.41 4.57 0.59
CA TYR A 122 7.66 5.31 0.38
C TYR A 122 7.64 6.20 -0.88
N ASP A 123 7.10 5.72 -1.97
CA ASP A 123 7.13 6.34 -3.29
C ASP A 123 5.76 6.78 -3.82
N ASN A 124 4.70 6.43 -3.13
CA ASN A 124 3.33 6.78 -3.51
C ASN A 124 2.41 6.99 -2.31
N SER A 125 1.20 7.42 -2.59
CA SER A 125 0.10 7.47 -1.62
C SER A 125 -1.19 7.05 -2.28
N THR A 126 -1.95 6.19 -1.62
CA THR A 126 -3.27 5.74 -2.05
C THR A 126 -4.34 6.42 -1.23
N TYR A 127 -5.35 6.96 -1.88
CA TYR A 127 -6.48 7.62 -1.22
C TYR A 127 -7.73 6.79 -1.36
N THR A 128 -8.42 6.55 -0.25
CA THR A 128 -9.73 5.90 -0.24
C THR A 128 -10.81 6.98 -0.33
N LEU A 129 -11.61 6.92 -1.39
CA LEU A 129 -12.70 7.86 -1.67
C LEU A 129 -14.05 7.17 -1.49
N GLU A 130 -14.99 7.84 -0.81
CA GLU A 130 -16.40 7.51 -0.87
C GLU A 130 -17.08 8.53 -1.77
N ILE A 131 -17.77 8.06 -2.81
CA ILE A 131 -18.43 8.92 -3.81
C ILE A 131 -19.91 8.57 -3.85
N LYS A 132 -20.75 9.57 -3.61
CA LYS A 132 -22.21 9.47 -3.64
C LYS A 132 -22.77 10.23 -4.82
N ASN A 133 -23.48 9.53 -5.70
CA ASN A 133 -24.29 10.13 -6.74
C ASN A 133 -25.66 10.50 -6.18
N LYS A 134 -26.01 11.78 -6.23
CA LYS A 134 -27.27 12.34 -5.71
C LYS A 134 -28.35 12.44 -6.79
N THR A 135 -28.02 12.07 -8.03
CA THR A 135 -28.92 12.22 -9.17
C THR A 135 -29.60 10.92 -9.56
N SER A 136 -30.63 11.01 -10.38
CA SER A 136 -31.27 9.86 -11.01
C SER A 136 -30.57 9.38 -12.29
N TYR A 137 -29.40 9.96 -12.62
CA TYR A 137 -28.59 9.63 -13.81
C TYR A 137 -27.30 8.93 -13.41
N TYR A 138 -26.71 8.20 -14.34
CA TYR A 138 -25.35 7.69 -14.18
C TYR A 138 -24.35 8.85 -14.22
N ILE A 139 -23.36 8.81 -13.33
CA ILE A 139 -22.21 9.71 -13.38
C ILE A 139 -21.02 8.91 -13.90
N VAL A 140 -20.40 9.38 -14.98
CA VAL A 140 -19.19 8.80 -15.56
C VAL A 140 -18.03 9.72 -15.18
N LEU A 141 -17.12 9.25 -14.34
CA LEU A 141 -15.91 9.99 -13.92
C LEU A 141 -14.75 9.72 -14.85
N ALA A 142 -14.71 8.56 -15.49
CA ALA A 142 -13.74 8.23 -16.53
C ALA A 142 -14.35 7.22 -17.49
N ASP A 143 -13.99 7.30 -18.75
CA ASP A 143 -14.28 6.31 -19.76
C ASP A 143 -13.03 5.95 -20.58
N SER A 144 -13.09 4.85 -21.32
CA SER A 144 -11.96 4.34 -22.10
C SER A 144 -11.57 5.23 -23.29
N THR A 145 -12.35 6.24 -23.60
CA THR A 145 -12.16 7.09 -24.80
C THR A 145 -11.56 8.45 -24.48
N THR A 146 -11.78 8.95 -23.26
CA THR A 146 -11.39 10.32 -22.90
C THR A 146 -10.05 10.42 -22.19
N HIS A 147 -9.48 9.32 -21.71
CA HIS A 147 -8.25 9.31 -20.89
C HIS A 147 -8.29 10.33 -19.74
N ASP A 148 -9.48 10.55 -19.16
CA ASP A 148 -9.66 11.53 -18.12
C ASP A 148 -8.86 11.16 -16.88
N GLU A 149 -8.13 12.15 -16.37
CA GLU A 149 -7.31 12.01 -15.17
C GLU A 149 -8.10 12.52 -13.96
N ILE A 150 -8.16 11.75 -12.89
CA ILE A 150 -8.53 12.32 -11.60
C ILE A 150 -7.31 13.05 -11.06
N MET A 151 -7.39 14.34 -10.97
CA MET A 151 -6.34 15.18 -10.41
C MET A 151 -6.64 15.56 -8.96
N LEU A 152 -5.73 15.26 -8.07
CA LEU A 152 -5.69 15.78 -6.73
C LEU A 152 -4.86 17.06 -6.72
N LYS A 153 -5.49 18.18 -6.40
CA LYS A 153 -4.79 19.44 -6.17
C LYS A 153 -4.32 19.47 -4.71
N LEU A 154 -3.02 19.39 -4.52
CA LEU A 154 -2.38 19.50 -3.21
C LEU A 154 -2.16 20.97 -2.83
N PRO A 155 -1.98 21.32 -1.54
CA PRO A 155 -1.45 22.59 -1.14
C PRO A 155 -0.15 22.87 -1.91
N ASN A 156 0.11 24.05 -2.37
CA ASN A 156 1.23 24.48 -3.22
C ASN A 156 1.05 24.28 -4.73
N ASP A 157 -0.19 24.17 -5.20
CA ASP A 157 -0.51 23.93 -6.61
C ASP A 157 0.14 22.68 -7.25
N GLN A 158 0.73 21.82 -6.45
CA GLN A 158 1.17 20.50 -6.93
C GLN A 158 -0.05 19.66 -7.29
N ARG A 159 0.04 18.99 -8.43
CA ARG A 159 -1.03 18.12 -8.91
C ARG A 159 -0.51 16.70 -8.91
N ALA A 160 -1.26 15.81 -8.26
CA ALA A 160 -1.08 14.37 -8.43
C ALA A 160 -2.16 13.87 -9.37
N ALA A 161 -1.77 13.32 -10.50
CA ALA A 161 -2.68 12.70 -11.46
C ALA A 161 -2.51 11.19 -11.40
N LYS A 162 -3.62 10.47 -11.47
CA LYS A 162 -3.64 9.03 -11.70
C LYS A 162 -4.39 8.79 -13.00
N TYR A 163 -3.73 8.13 -13.95
CA TYR A 163 -4.43 7.59 -15.10
C TYR A 163 -5.35 6.47 -14.63
N MET A 164 -6.63 6.59 -14.90
CA MET A 164 -7.58 5.52 -14.63
C MET A 164 -7.44 4.49 -15.75
N THR A 165 -6.85 3.35 -15.40
CA THR A 165 -6.68 2.22 -16.33
C THR A 165 -7.92 1.35 -16.46
N ASP A 166 -8.86 1.47 -15.52
CA ASP A 166 -10.11 0.72 -15.54
C ASP A 166 -11.15 1.44 -16.40
N SER A 167 -11.57 0.74 -17.39
CA SER A 167 -12.41 1.16 -18.50
C SER A 167 -13.80 1.57 -18.09
N ASN A 168 -14.23 2.06 -17.07
CA ASN A 168 -15.56 2.61 -16.78
C ASN A 168 -15.71 2.91 -15.29
N PHE A 169 -15.24 4.08 -14.88
CA PHE A 169 -15.59 4.57 -13.57
C PHE A 169 -16.99 5.20 -13.58
N VAL A 170 -17.99 4.33 -13.49
CA VAL A 170 -19.40 4.71 -13.53
C VAL A 170 -20.01 4.56 -12.13
N ILE A 171 -20.71 5.60 -11.69
CA ILE A 171 -21.46 5.59 -10.43
C ILE A 171 -22.94 5.54 -10.74
N LEU A 172 -23.61 4.53 -10.19
CA LEU A 172 -25.03 4.30 -10.41
C LEU A 172 -25.90 5.44 -9.84
N PRO A 173 -27.08 5.67 -10.37
CA PRO A 173 -28.03 6.65 -9.83
C PRO A 173 -28.32 6.42 -8.34
N ASN A 174 -28.39 7.50 -7.58
CA ASN A 174 -28.72 7.47 -6.14
C ASN A 174 -27.91 6.46 -5.32
N SER A 175 -26.66 6.21 -5.69
CA SER A 175 -25.79 5.22 -5.04
C SER A 175 -24.54 5.84 -4.42
N THR A 176 -23.92 5.08 -3.52
CA THR A 176 -22.64 5.39 -2.94
C THR A 176 -21.66 4.28 -3.29
N THR A 177 -20.44 4.62 -3.67
CA THR A 177 -19.37 3.66 -3.97
C THR A 177 -18.07 4.10 -3.32
N THR A 178 -17.24 3.12 -2.92
CA THR A 178 -15.90 3.37 -2.39
C THR A 178 -14.86 2.94 -3.41
N ARG A 179 -13.80 3.72 -3.56
CA ARG A 179 -12.68 3.49 -4.50
C ARG A 179 -11.34 3.86 -3.85
N GLU A 180 -10.28 3.21 -4.35
CA GLU A 180 -8.88 3.49 -4.03
C GLU A 180 -8.10 3.95 -5.26
#